data_f397ce11b21965c529324abd6b6273b4
#
_entry.id   f397ce11b21965c529324abd6b6273b4
#
_cell.length_a   1.000
_cell.length_b   1.000
_cell.length_c   1.000
_cell.angle_alpha   90.00
_cell.angle_beta   90.00
_cell.angle_gamma   90.00
#
_symmetry.space_group_name_H-M   'P 1'
#
loop_
_entity.id
_entity.type
_entity.pdbx_description
1 polymer ?
#
loop_
_entity_poly.entity_id
_entity_poly.type
_entity_poly.pdbx_seq_one_letter_code
_entity_poly.pdbx_strand_id
1 'polypeptide(L)'
;MRPVEITLGGKPVALTAPSGTFSAEGLDKGTRILLDSAPSPPPNGVFVDVGCGWGPIALSLAMASPEARVYAVEVNERARAATEANAASLGLENIAVFTPDEYPENVAIDLIWSNPPIRIGKAALHELLRTWLNRLSPTGEAWLVVAKQLGADSLQKWLNDGGAGDFSCERVRTDKGYRIVRVTRR
;
A
#
# COMPACT_ATOMS: atom_id res chain seq x y z
N MET A 1 15.89 -13.79 -6.45
CA MET A 1 15.23 -12.77 -7.30
C MET A 1 14.85 -13.40 -8.61
N ARG A 2 13.66 -13.12 -9.15
CA ARG A 2 13.19 -13.52 -10.46
C ARG A 2 12.70 -12.29 -11.23
N PRO A 3 12.88 -12.23 -12.55
CA PRO A 3 12.30 -11.15 -13.36
C PRO A 3 10.77 -11.30 -13.41
N VAL A 4 10.07 -10.17 -13.43
CA VAL A 4 8.63 -10.08 -13.53
C VAL A 4 8.29 -8.92 -14.44
N GLU A 5 7.45 -9.17 -15.44
CA GLU A 5 6.89 -8.11 -16.28
C GLU A 5 5.48 -7.78 -15.81
N ILE A 6 5.23 -6.53 -15.50
CA ILE A 6 3.91 -6.02 -15.09
C ILE A 6 3.60 -4.69 -15.76
N THR A 7 2.34 -4.29 -15.69
CA THR A 7 1.93 -2.95 -16.14
C THR A 7 1.69 -2.06 -14.93
N LEU A 8 2.39 -0.93 -14.85
CA LEU A 8 2.17 0.13 -13.86
C LEU A 8 1.82 1.43 -14.58
N GLY A 9 0.71 2.05 -14.17
CA GLY A 9 0.26 3.30 -14.80
C GLY A 9 0.06 3.20 -16.32
N GLY A 10 -0.36 2.04 -16.82
CA GLY A 10 -0.52 1.79 -18.25
C GLY A 10 0.78 1.51 -19.02
N LYS A 11 1.93 1.49 -18.35
CA LYS A 11 3.24 1.23 -18.98
C LYS A 11 3.76 -0.16 -18.59
N PRO A 12 4.23 -0.96 -19.54
CA PRO A 12 4.91 -2.21 -19.22
C PRO A 12 6.26 -1.90 -18.56
N VAL A 13 6.56 -2.58 -17.45
CA VAL A 13 7.82 -2.46 -16.72
C VAL A 13 8.38 -3.83 -16.39
N ALA A 14 9.68 -3.98 -16.50
CA ALA A 14 10.42 -5.17 -16.09
C ALA A 14 11.02 -4.93 -14.69
N LEU A 15 10.61 -5.72 -13.73
CA LEU A 15 11.00 -5.62 -12.33
C LEU A 15 11.55 -6.95 -11.81
N THR A 16 12.04 -6.96 -10.59
CA THR A 16 12.47 -8.18 -9.90
C THR A 16 11.64 -8.41 -8.65
N ALA A 17 11.29 -9.66 -8.39
CA ALA A 17 10.60 -10.07 -7.18
C ALA A 17 11.39 -11.17 -6.46
N PRO A 18 11.36 -11.24 -5.11
CA PRO A 18 11.94 -12.34 -4.37
C PRO A 18 11.32 -13.67 -4.78
N SER A 19 12.13 -14.73 -4.86
CA SER A 19 11.63 -16.08 -5.09
C SER A 19 10.76 -16.52 -3.91
N GLY A 20 9.57 -17.07 -4.18
CA GLY A 20 8.62 -17.50 -3.16
C GLY A 20 7.63 -16.41 -2.71
N THR A 21 7.68 -15.21 -3.26
CA THR A 21 6.62 -14.22 -3.09
C THR A 21 5.36 -14.62 -3.88
N PHE A 22 4.23 -14.29 -3.33
CA PHE A 22 2.88 -14.70 -3.71
C PHE A 22 2.49 -14.43 -5.16
N SER A 23 2.63 -15.26 -6.02
CA SER A 23 2.02 -15.58 -7.30
C SER A 23 3.05 -15.96 -8.35
N ALA A 24 2.86 -17.13 -8.93
CA ALA A 24 3.63 -17.59 -10.07
C ALA A 24 3.44 -16.68 -11.31
N GLU A 25 2.42 -15.82 -11.28
CA GLU A 25 1.96 -15.00 -12.41
C GLU A 25 2.32 -13.49 -12.29
N GLY A 26 3.24 -13.10 -11.38
CA GLY A 26 3.65 -11.69 -11.26
C GLY A 26 2.94 -10.94 -10.13
N LEU A 27 2.11 -9.96 -10.43
CA LEU A 27 1.45 -9.09 -9.45
C LEU A 27 0.37 -9.84 -8.66
N ASP A 28 0.38 -9.66 -7.33
CA ASP A 28 -0.70 -10.16 -6.47
C ASP A 28 -2.06 -9.64 -6.93
N LYS A 29 -3.09 -10.50 -6.88
CA LYS A 29 -4.42 -10.17 -7.36
C LYS A 29 -5.06 -8.98 -6.62
N GLY A 30 -4.89 -8.90 -5.29
CA GLY A 30 -5.37 -7.77 -4.50
C GLY A 30 -4.68 -6.47 -4.91
N THR A 31 -3.36 -6.50 -5.03
CA THR A 31 -2.57 -5.36 -5.49
C THR A 31 -3.01 -4.88 -6.88
N ARG A 32 -3.21 -5.80 -7.82
CA ARG A 32 -3.73 -5.44 -9.15
C ARG A 32 -5.09 -4.75 -9.07
N ILE A 33 -6.02 -5.32 -8.29
CA ILE A 33 -7.36 -4.75 -8.11
C ILE A 33 -7.28 -3.34 -7.48
N LEU A 34 -6.38 -3.13 -6.51
CA LEU A 34 -6.17 -1.79 -5.92
C LEU A 34 -5.68 -0.81 -6.98
N LEU A 35 -4.63 -1.14 -7.71
CA LEU A 35 -4.04 -0.28 -8.75
C LEU A 35 -5.03 0.06 -9.87
N ASP A 36 -5.90 -0.90 -10.24
CA ASP A 36 -6.93 -0.71 -11.27
C ASP A 36 -8.16 0.06 -10.76
N SER A 37 -8.32 0.21 -9.45
CA SER A 37 -9.54 0.74 -8.82
C SER A 37 -9.36 2.06 -8.10
N ALA A 38 -8.17 2.31 -7.57
CA ALA A 38 -7.87 3.55 -6.88
C ALA A 38 -7.88 4.73 -7.86
N PRO A 39 -8.28 5.94 -7.43
CA PRO A 39 -8.21 7.13 -8.27
C PRO A 39 -6.75 7.48 -8.57
N SER A 40 -6.52 8.35 -9.55
CA SER A 40 -5.19 8.92 -9.74
C SER A 40 -4.73 9.59 -8.44
N PRO A 41 -3.50 9.31 -7.97
CA PRO A 41 -2.99 9.96 -6.76
C PRO A 41 -2.83 11.46 -6.98
N PRO A 42 -2.83 12.29 -5.92
CA PRO A 42 -2.51 13.71 -6.02
C PRO A 42 -1.14 13.94 -6.68
N PRO A 43 -0.89 15.11 -7.32
CA PRO A 43 0.38 15.38 -8.00
C PRO A 43 1.57 15.46 -7.04
N ASN A 44 1.34 15.84 -5.78
CA ASN A 44 2.36 15.98 -4.73
C ASN A 44 1.80 15.57 -3.38
N GLY A 45 2.66 15.53 -2.37
CA GLY A 45 2.33 15.16 -1.00
C GLY A 45 3.23 14.04 -0.47
N VAL A 46 2.90 13.54 0.70
CA VAL A 46 3.58 12.40 1.34
C VAL A 46 2.71 11.16 1.20
N PHE A 47 3.20 10.19 0.47
CA PHE A 47 2.49 8.94 0.20
C PHE A 47 3.21 7.76 0.85
N VAL A 48 2.45 6.80 1.34
CA VAL A 48 3.00 5.61 2.00
C VAL A 48 2.34 4.34 1.44
N ASP A 49 3.18 3.38 1.10
CA ASP A 49 2.78 1.98 0.85
C ASP A 49 3.17 1.13 2.05
N VAL A 50 2.18 0.70 2.83
CA VAL A 50 2.38 -0.08 4.05
C VAL A 50 2.35 -1.57 3.74
N GLY A 51 3.49 -2.26 3.97
CA GLY A 51 3.68 -3.64 3.56
C GLY A 51 3.95 -3.74 2.05
N CYS A 52 4.88 -2.94 1.57
CA CYS A 52 5.10 -2.73 0.13
C CYS A 52 5.57 -3.98 -0.63
N GLY A 53 6.08 -5.00 0.07
CA GLY A 53 6.66 -6.17 -0.57
C GLY A 53 7.84 -5.80 -1.46
N TRP A 54 7.78 -6.18 -2.73
CA TRP A 54 8.80 -5.83 -3.74
C TRP A 54 8.46 -4.55 -4.52
N GLY A 55 7.50 -3.76 -4.04
CA GLY A 55 7.26 -2.37 -4.36
C GLY A 55 6.21 -2.01 -5.39
N PRO A 56 5.34 -2.88 -5.92
CA PRO A 56 4.47 -2.52 -7.04
C PRO A 56 3.54 -1.33 -6.78
N ILE A 57 3.00 -1.18 -5.57
CA ILE A 57 2.16 -0.05 -5.20
C ILE A 57 3.00 1.22 -5.07
N ALA A 58 4.10 1.17 -4.29
CA ALA A 58 4.97 2.32 -4.08
C ALA A 58 5.57 2.85 -5.38
N LEU A 59 6.03 1.95 -6.27
CA LEU A 59 6.54 2.31 -7.59
C LEU A 59 5.45 2.97 -8.46
N SER A 60 4.22 2.43 -8.43
CA SER A 60 3.08 3.02 -9.15
C SER A 60 2.78 4.44 -8.68
N LEU A 61 2.79 4.68 -7.37
CA LEU A 61 2.62 6.01 -6.77
C LEU A 61 3.73 6.97 -7.19
N ALA A 62 4.99 6.52 -7.12
CA ALA A 62 6.14 7.34 -7.48
C ALA A 62 6.16 7.72 -8.96
N MET A 63 5.78 6.79 -9.84
CA MET A 63 5.66 7.05 -11.29
C MET A 63 4.51 8.00 -11.61
N ALA A 64 3.39 7.88 -10.92
CA ALA A 64 2.19 8.68 -11.17
C ALA A 64 2.31 10.12 -10.65
N SER A 65 3.11 10.33 -9.59
CA SER A 65 3.27 11.61 -8.89
C SER A 65 4.76 11.94 -8.66
N PRO A 66 5.47 12.39 -9.69
CA PRO A 66 6.91 12.66 -9.59
C PRO A 66 7.28 13.72 -8.54
N GLU A 67 6.36 14.63 -8.21
CA GLU A 67 6.57 15.68 -7.18
C GLU A 67 6.19 15.21 -5.76
N ALA A 68 5.60 14.03 -5.61
CA ALA A 68 5.30 13.44 -4.32
C ALA A 68 6.54 12.78 -3.72
N ARG A 69 6.57 12.68 -2.39
CA ARG A 69 7.53 11.85 -1.66
C ARG A 69 6.86 10.55 -1.28
N VAL A 70 7.34 9.45 -1.81
CA VAL A 70 6.78 8.12 -1.57
C VAL A 70 7.66 7.36 -0.58
N TYR A 71 7.04 6.81 0.46
CA TYR A 71 7.69 5.93 1.42
C TYR A 71 7.15 4.51 1.27
N ALA A 72 8.03 3.58 0.94
CA ALA A 72 7.73 2.16 0.90
C ALA A 72 8.15 1.51 2.22
N VAL A 73 7.20 0.98 2.97
CA VAL A 73 7.45 0.42 4.31
C VAL A 73 7.29 -1.08 4.30
N GLU A 74 8.34 -1.80 4.72
CA GLU A 74 8.35 -3.27 4.70
C GLU A 74 9.32 -3.82 5.78
N VAL A 75 8.90 -4.87 6.47
CA VAL A 75 9.72 -5.53 7.51
C VAL A 75 10.73 -6.51 6.91
N ASN A 76 10.42 -7.12 5.77
CA ASN A 76 11.26 -8.11 5.12
C ASN A 76 12.40 -7.45 4.34
N GLU A 77 13.63 -7.67 4.76
CA GLU A 77 14.84 -7.10 4.15
C GLU A 77 14.98 -7.42 2.65
N ARG A 78 14.69 -8.68 2.25
CA ARG A 78 14.80 -9.09 0.83
C ARG A 78 13.75 -8.38 -0.03
N ALA A 79 12.58 -8.12 0.53
CA ALA A 79 11.52 -7.39 -0.15
C ALA A 79 11.89 -5.91 -0.28
N ARG A 80 12.44 -5.28 0.77
CA ARG A 80 12.98 -3.91 0.69
C ARG A 80 14.06 -3.78 -0.36
N ALA A 81 15.06 -4.66 -0.34
CA ALA A 81 16.14 -4.66 -1.35
C ALA A 81 15.59 -4.79 -2.78
N ALA A 82 14.53 -5.58 -2.99
CA ALA A 82 13.87 -5.68 -4.28
C ALA A 82 13.18 -4.37 -4.67
N THR A 83 12.49 -3.70 -3.73
CA THR A 83 11.86 -2.40 -3.97
C THR A 83 12.89 -1.34 -4.33
N GLU A 84 14.01 -1.26 -3.62
CA GLU A 84 15.11 -0.34 -3.92
C GLU A 84 15.71 -0.58 -5.31
N ALA A 85 16.00 -1.84 -5.63
CA ALA A 85 16.54 -2.21 -6.94
C ALA A 85 15.57 -1.87 -8.08
N ASN A 86 14.28 -2.10 -7.86
CA ASN A 86 13.22 -1.78 -8.83
C ASN A 86 13.07 -0.26 -9.01
N ALA A 87 13.09 0.51 -7.92
CA ALA A 87 13.06 1.97 -7.99
C ALA A 87 14.25 2.53 -8.78
N ALA A 88 15.46 2.05 -8.48
CA ALA A 88 16.67 2.42 -9.20
C ALA A 88 16.60 2.06 -10.69
N SER A 89 16.08 0.89 -11.04
CA SER A 89 15.95 0.43 -12.43
C SER A 89 14.96 1.29 -13.24
N LEU A 90 13.99 1.90 -12.58
CA LEU A 90 13.01 2.82 -13.18
C LEU A 90 13.44 4.29 -13.11
N GLY A 91 14.59 4.61 -12.50
CA GLY A 91 15.08 5.97 -12.33
C GLY A 91 14.20 6.83 -11.41
N LEU A 92 13.55 6.21 -10.43
CA LEU A 92 12.67 6.91 -9.48
C LEU A 92 13.50 7.42 -8.29
N GLU A 93 13.59 8.74 -8.15
CA GLU A 93 14.34 9.43 -7.09
C GLU A 93 13.41 9.90 -5.94
N ASN A 94 12.11 9.85 -6.14
CA ASN A 94 11.09 10.32 -5.20
C ASN A 94 10.55 9.24 -4.26
N ILE A 95 11.19 8.08 -4.20
CA ILE A 95 10.82 6.95 -3.34
C ILE A 95 11.94 6.63 -2.36
N ALA A 96 11.57 6.35 -1.12
CA ALA A 96 12.49 5.87 -0.07
C ALA A 96 11.91 4.63 0.60
N VAL A 97 12.75 3.67 0.93
CA VAL A 97 12.36 2.38 1.50
C VAL A 97 12.80 2.31 2.96
N PHE A 98 11.88 1.95 3.86
CA PHE A 98 12.10 1.95 5.29
C PHE A 98 11.57 0.68 5.96
N THR A 99 12.11 0.37 7.13
CA THR A 99 11.39 -0.42 8.14
C THR A 99 10.34 0.47 8.82
N PRO A 100 9.31 -0.10 9.47
CA PRO A 100 8.33 0.69 10.22
C PRO A 100 8.95 1.63 11.27
N ASP A 101 10.06 1.20 11.91
CA ASP A 101 10.73 1.94 12.97
C ASP A 101 11.60 3.10 12.45
N GLU A 102 11.97 3.07 11.18
CA GLU A 102 12.76 4.12 10.54
C GLU A 102 11.89 5.24 9.94
N TYR A 103 10.57 5.06 9.90
CA TYR A 103 9.69 6.10 9.37
C TYR A 103 9.73 7.35 10.25
N PRO A 104 9.92 8.55 9.67
CA PRO A 104 10.04 9.78 10.44
C PRO A 104 8.77 10.07 11.27
N GLU A 105 8.93 10.24 12.58
CA GLU A 105 7.80 10.40 13.53
C GLU A 105 6.91 11.61 13.24
N ASN A 106 7.50 12.71 12.77
CA ASN A 106 6.83 13.99 12.58
C ASN A 106 6.36 14.26 11.14
N VAL A 107 6.36 13.24 10.28
CA VAL A 107 5.90 13.36 8.89
C VAL A 107 4.46 12.87 8.81
N ALA A 108 3.53 13.81 8.57
CA ALA A 108 2.13 13.48 8.30
C ALA A 108 1.98 12.89 6.90
N ILE A 109 1.02 11.99 6.75
CA ILE A 109 0.78 11.24 5.51
C ILE A 109 -0.47 11.77 4.83
N ASP A 110 -0.36 12.08 3.53
CA ASP A 110 -1.49 12.56 2.73
C ASP A 110 -2.23 11.40 2.04
N LEU A 111 -1.50 10.35 1.68
CA LEU A 111 -2.09 9.18 1.03
C LEU A 111 -1.43 7.88 1.50
N ILE A 112 -2.24 6.93 1.91
CA ILE A 112 -1.81 5.54 2.11
C ILE A 112 -2.49 4.67 1.06
N TRP A 113 -1.70 3.89 0.32
CA TRP A 113 -2.19 2.74 -0.43
C TRP A 113 -1.58 1.49 0.17
N SER A 114 -2.39 0.44 0.37
CA SER A 114 -1.88 -0.80 0.95
C SER A 114 -2.70 -2.02 0.55
N ASN A 115 -2.00 -3.11 0.30
CA ASN A 115 -2.54 -4.46 0.36
C ASN A 115 -2.02 -5.07 1.68
N PRO A 116 -2.69 -4.80 2.82
CA PRO A 116 -2.12 -5.07 4.13
C PRO A 116 -1.92 -6.57 4.37
N PRO A 117 -0.92 -6.97 5.17
CA PRO A 117 -0.59 -8.37 5.44
C PRO A 117 -1.62 -9.03 6.39
N ILE A 118 -2.83 -9.32 5.90
CA ILE A 118 -3.96 -9.82 6.72
C ILE A 118 -3.63 -11.15 7.41
N ARG A 119 -2.70 -11.94 6.85
CA ARG A 119 -2.29 -13.23 7.42
C ARG A 119 -1.50 -13.16 8.73
N ILE A 120 -1.08 -11.97 9.15
CA ILE A 120 -0.43 -11.75 10.46
C ILE A 120 -1.40 -11.93 11.63
N GLY A 121 -2.69 -12.03 11.36
CA GLY A 121 -3.75 -12.16 12.36
C GLY A 121 -4.45 -10.84 12.66
N LYS A 122 -5.67 -10.94 13.18
CA LYS A 122 -6.58 -9.81 13.39
C LYS A 122 -5.99 -8.73 14.32
N ALA A 123 -5.41 -9.15 15.44
CA ALA A 123 -4.85 -8.21 16.43
C ALA A 123 -3.67 -7.41 15.86
N ALA A 124 -2.74 -8.09 15.19
CA ALA A 124 -1.58 -7.45 14.57
C ALA A 124 -1.98 -6.53 13.40
N LEU A 125 -2.97 -6.92 12.60
CA LEU A 125 -3.53 -6.06 11.55
C LEU A 125 -4.18 -4.80 12.13
N HIS A 126 -4.95 -4.92 13.21
CA HIS A 126 -5.57 -3.79 13.87
C HIS A 126 -4.52 -2.81 14.44
N GLU A 127 -3.44 -3.34 15.04
CA GLU A 127 -2.34 -2.52 15.54
C GLU A 127 -1.61 -1.79 14.42
N LEU A 128 -1.29 -2.50 13.33
CA LEU A 128 -0.70 -1.92 12.13
C LEU A 128 -1.56 -0.76 11.61
N LEU A 129 -2.86 -0.97 11.47
CA LEU A 129 -3.76 0.07 10.96
C LEU A 129 -3.90 1.25 11.93
N ARG A 130 -3.94 1.00 13.26
CA ARG A 130 -3.90 2.11 14.24
C ARG A 130 -2.66 2.96 14.05
N THR A 131 -1.50 2.33 13.97
CA THR A 131 -0.22 3.01 13.83
C THR A 131 -0.19 3.91 12.60
N TRP A 132 -0.59 3.38 11.44
CA TRP A 132 -0.45 4.11 10.18
C TRP A 132 -1.59 5.10 9.92
N LEU A 133 -2.84 4.78 10.24
CA LEU A 133 -3.97 5.69 10.05
C LEU A 133 -3.86 6.93 10.95
N ASN A 134 -3.32 6.79 12.17
CA ASN A 134 -3.13 7.93 13.05
C ASN A 134 -2.05 8.91 12.57
N ARG A 135 -1.23 8.52 11.61
CA ARG A 135 -0.25 9.39 10.93
C ARG A 135 -0.84 10.16 9.74
N LEU A 136 -2.08 9.88 9.33
CA LEU A 136 -2.74 10.64 8.26
C LEU A 136 -2.84 12.13 8.65
N SER A 137 -2.55 13.00 7.68
CA SER A 137 -2.85 14.43 7.79
C SER A 137 -4.36 14.65 7.95
N PRO A 138 -4.83 15.84 8.36
CA PRO A 138 -6.26 16.10 8.53
C PRO A 138 -7.10 15.83 7.29
N THR A 139 -6.52 15.99 6.11
CA THR A 139 -7.15 15.72 4.81
C THR A 139 -6.65 14.45 4.13
N GLY A 140 -5.79 13.70 4.82
CA GLY A 140 -5.20 12.47 4.31
C GLY A 140 -6.21 11.33 4.23
N GLU A 141 -5.95 10.41 3.33
CA GLU A 141 -6.81 9.24 3.13
C GLU A 141 -6.01 7.94 2.94
N ALA A 142 -6.64 6.83 3.22
CA ALA A 142 -6.06 5.51 2.98
C ALA A 142 -6.96 4.68 2.05
N TRP A 143 -6.35 4.01 1.09
CA TRP A 143 -6.99 3.05 0.19
C TRP A 143 -6.43 1.67 0.45
N LEU A 144 -7.28 0.77 0.91
CA LEU A 144 -6.89 -0.58 1.31
C LEU A 144 -7.62 -1.61 0.45
N VAL A 145 -6.90 -2.62 0.00
CA VAL A 145 -7.51 -3.80 -0.62
C VAL A 145 -7.51 -4.96 0.36
N VAL A 146 -8.68 -5.55 0.58
CA VAL A 146 -8.87 -6.64 1.54
C VAL A 146 -9.72 -7.74 0.93
N ALA A 147 -9.24 -8.99 0.99
CA ALA A 147 -10.03 -10.13 0.56
C ALA A 147 -11.24 -10.33 1.48
N LYS A 148 -12.42 -10.57 0.91
CA LYS A 148 -13.66 -10.77 1.66
C LYS A 148 -13.52 -11.93 2.66
N GLN A 149 -12.98 -13.06 2.23
CA GLN A 149 -12.78 -14.24 3.07
C GLN A 149 -11.76 -14.02 4.20
N LEU A 150 -10.97 -12.97 4.15
CA LEU A 150 -9.99 -12.60 5.17
C LEU A 150 -10.50 -11.49 6.11
N GLY A 151 -11.81 -11.23 6.11
CA GLY A 151 -12.45 -10.38 7.08
C GLY A 151 -12.65 -8.91 6.67
N ALA A 152 -12.73 -8.61 5.37
CA ALA A 152 -12.94 -7.25 4.87
C ALA A 152 -14.14 -6.53 5.50
N ASP A 153 -15.29 -7.22 5.63
CA ASP A 153 -16.49 -6.61 6.17
C ASP A 153 -16.39 -6.36 7.70
N SER A 154 -15.69 -7.25 8.44
CA SER A 154 -15.42 -7.03 9.85
C SER A 154 -14.40 -5.93 10.10
N LEU A 155 -13.41 -5.77 9.22
CA LEU A 155 -12.44 -4.69 9.27
C LEU A 155 -13.12 -3.34 9.05
N GLN A 156 -13.97 -3.23 8.04
CA GLN A 156 -14.74 -2.01 7.77
C GLN A 156 -15.61 -1.62 8.98
N LYS A 157 -16.31 -2.60 9.58
CA LYS A 157 -17.09 -2.36 10.79
C LYS A 157 -16.22 -1.87 11.94
N TRP A 158 -15.09 -2.53 12.21
CA TRP A 158 -14.18 -2.17 13.28
C TRP A 158 -13.63 -0.74 13.11
N LEU A 159 -13.28 -0.32 11.89
CA LEU A 159 -12.84 1.04 11.61
C LEU A 159 -13.96 2.06 11.88
N ASN A 160 -15.18 1.78 11.44
CA ASN A 160 -16.32 2.66 11.65
C ASN A 160 -16.78 2.73 13.12
N ASP A 161 -16.54 1.68 13.89
CA ASP A 161 -16.82 1.65 15.34
C ASP A 161 -15.71 2.35 16.18
N GLY A 162 -14.76 3.02 15.54
CA GLY A 162 -13.68 3.75 16.21
C GLY A 162 -12.50 2.89 16.64
N GLY A 163 -12.37 1.68 16.11
CA GLY A 163 -11.30 0.76 16.50
C GLY A 163 -9.87 1.26 16.24
N ALA A 164 -9.67 2.11 15.24
CA ALA A 164 -8.38 2.76 14.97
C ALA A 164 -8.31 4.21 15.43
N GLY A 165 -9.43 4.81 15.85
CA GLY A 165 -9.60 6.23 16.15
C GLY A 165 -10.81 6.80 15.44
N ASP A 166 -10.84 8.12 15.29
CA ASP A 166 -11.97 8.82 14.66
C ASP A 166 -11.87 8.82 13.13
N PHE A 167 -12.19 7.65 12.55
CA PHE A 167 -12.14 7.42 11.12
C PHE A 167 -13.49 6.96 10.56
N SER A 168 -13.74 7.31 9.31
CA SER A 168 -14.80 6.77 8.48
C SER A 168 -14.21 5.82 7.46
N CYS A 169 -14.84 4.66 7.28
CA CYS A 169 -14.42 3.66 6.30
C CYS A 169 -15.58 3.32 5.37
N GLU A 170 -15.44 3.65 4.11
CA GLU A 170 -16.42 3.34 3.07
C GLU A 170 -15.91 2.26 2.12
N ARG A 171 -16.82 1.42 1.65
CA ARG A 171 -16.53 0.46 0.58
C ARG A 171 -16.73 1.14 -0.76
N VAL A 172 -15.63 1.38 -1.46
CA VAL A 172 -15.66 2.03 -2.77
C VAL A 172 -15.95 1.03 -3.89
N ARG A 173 -15.38 -0.16 -3.80
CA ARG A 173 -15.52 -1.19 -4.83
C ARG A 173 -15.49 -2.60 -4.27
N THR A 174 -16.16 -3.48 -4.98
CA THR A 174 -16.07 -4.94 -4.80
C THR A 174 -15.65 -5.55 -6.14
N ASP A 175 -14.59 -6.32 -6.15
CA ASP A 175 -14.12 -6.99 -7.35
C ASP A 175 -13.51 -8.36 -7.00
N LYS A 176 -13.95 -9.42 -7.72
CA LYS A 176 -13.39 -10.79 -7.67
C LYS A 176 -13.11 -11.32 -6.25
N GLY A 177 -13.97 -11.00 -5.28
CA GLY A 177 -13.83 -11.42 -3.88
C GLY A 177 -12.98 -10.49 -3.00
N TYR A 178 -12.56 -9.34 -3.52
CA TYR A 178 -11.88 -8.28 -2.77
C TYR A 178 -12.81 -7.09 -2.52
N ARG A 179 -12.50 -6.34 -1.48
CA ARG A 179 -13.08 -5.04 -1.15
C ARG A 179 -12.00 -3.98 -1.26
N ILE A 180 -12.28 -2.91 -1.97
CA ILE A 180 -11.51 -1.68 -1.88
C ILE A 180 -12.26 -0.78 -0.91
N VAL A 181 -11.58 -0.40 0.16
CA VAL A 181 -12.11 0.52 1.15
C VAL A 181 -11.27 1.79 1.20
N ARG A 182 -11.95 2.90 1.36
CA ARG A 182 -11.37 4.22 1.59
C ARG A 182 -11.57 4.59 3.05
N VAL A 183 -10.52 5.05 3.71
CA VAL A 183 -10.53 5.49 5.10
C VAL A 183 -10.14 6.96 5.15
N THR A 184 -10.92 7.78 5.83
CA THR A 184 -10.68 9.21 6.04
C THR A 184 -10.90 9.57 7.50
N ARG A 185 -10.31 10.66 7.99
CA ARG A 185 -10.69 11.23 9.30
C ARG A 185 -12.14 11.72 9.26
N ARG A 186 -12.84 11.65 10.39
CA ARG A 186 -14.15 12.28 10.56
C ARG A 186 -14.02 13.74 10.94
#